data_cbe7af9ae8dfc1460229442bfcb97ca8
#
_entry.id   cbe7af9ae8dfc1460229442bfcb97ca8
#
_cell.length_a   1.000
_cell.length_b   1.000
_cell.length_c   1.000
_cell.angle_alpha   90.00
_cell.angle_beta   90.00
_cell.angle_gamma   90.00
#
_symmetry.space_group_name_H-M   'P 1'
#
loop_
_entity.id
_entity.type
_entity.pdbx_description
1 polymer ?
#
loop_
_entity_poly.entity_id
_entity_poly.type
_entity_poly.pdbx_seq_one_letter_code
_entity_poly.pdbx_strand_id
1 'polypeptide(L)'
;MYQEPHGADAALAPPDRRARERRPFRQQRRPEERVRILGETVDLMRPEEVLLHVERCVEAGQRSIIANHNLHSLYLLPRTPGMRRLYDLADVVELDSTPLIHFTRLLGLHSRPFHRCTYLDWRDQFWSMANRLGWRVLYVGGADGVAAMAAERLSARYPGAAIKGLSGYFDATQGSLGNTAILAAVREFKPNVLFVGMGMPRQELWIADNIEALPRAVILPVGAAFDYEAGVQKAAPRWMGRLGVEWLFRLFADPKRLFSRYCVEPWFLIGPAFGDVREAMRRKR
;
A
#
# COMPACT_ATOMS: atom_id res chain seq x y z
N MET A 1 52.02 -29.91 -20.10
CA MET A 1 51.31 -30.18 -18.83
C MET A 1 50.82 -28.85 -18.31
N TYR A 2 49.66 -28.41 -18.81
CA TYR A 2 49.05 -27.14 -18.45
C TYR A 2 48.08 -27.39 -17.29
N GLN A 3 48.32 -26.76 -16.14
CA GLN A 3 47.37 -26.74 -15.03
C GLN A 3 46.37 -25.61 -15.26
N GLU A 4 45.08 -25.95 -15.33
CA GLU A 4 43.99 -25.01 -15.27
C GLU A 4 43.85 -24.46 -13.85
N PRO A 5 43.57 -23.15 -13.68
CA PRO A 5 43.26 -22.60 -12.37
C PRO A 5 41.78 -22.92 -12.02
N HIS A 6 41.59 -23.53 -10.87
CA HIS A 6 40.27 -23.70 -10.24
C HIS A 6 39.58 -22.37 -10.11
N GLY A 7 38.56 -22.15 -10.93
CA GLY A 7 37.61 -21.09 -10.76
C GLY A 7 36.80 -21.33 -9.49
N ALA A 8 36.93 -20.43 -8.53
CA ALA A 8 36.06 -20.38 -7.37
C ALA A 8 34.61 -20.23 -7.86
N ASP A 9 33.77 -21.21 -7.53
CA ASP A 9 32.32 -21.12 -7.61
C ASP A 9 31.86 -19.91 -6.79
N ALA A 10 31.73 -18.77 -7.47
CA ALA A 10 30.94 -17.66 -6.94
C ALA A 10 29.50 -18.15 -6.92
N ALA A 11 29.05 -18.62 -5.75
CA ALA A 11 27.67 -18.96 -5.50
C ALA A 11 26.82 -17.75 -5.93
N LEU A 12 26.19 -17.87 -7.10
CA LEU A 12 25.25 -16.86 -7.59
C LEU A 12 24.19 -16.64 -6.51
N ALA A 13 24.17 -15.45 -5.97
CA ALA A 13 23.11 -15.04 -5.05
C ALA A 13 21.75 -15.44 -5.64
N PRO A 14 20.84 -16.01 -4.84
CA PRO A 14 19.56 -16.45 -5.35
C PRO A 14 18.90 -15.28 -6.10
N PRO A 15 18.39 -15.54 -7.32
CA PRO A 15 17.83 -14.47 -8.16
C PRO A 15 16.74 -13.74 -7.36
N ASP A 16 16.88 -12.43 -7.26
CA ASP A 16 15.91 -11.56 -6.58
C ASP A 16 14.51 -11.87 -7.13
N ARG A 17 13.67 -12.53 -6.31
CA ARG A 17 12.28 -12.86 -6.65
C ARG A 17 11.54 -11.63 -7.16
N ARG A 18 11.85 -10.45 -6.62
CA ARG A 18 11.31 -9.16 -7.04
C ARG A 18 11.67 -8.81 -8.49
N ALA A 19 12.85 -9.17 -8.95
CA ALA A 19 13.28 -8.89 -10.32
C ALA A 19 12.49 -9.68 -11.36
N ARG A 20 12.07 -10.91 -11.04
CA ARG A 20 11.29 -11.77 -11.95
C ARG A 20 9.81 -11.35 -12.03
N GLU A 21 9.18 -11.02 -10.90
CA GLU A 21 7.76 -10.62 -10.82
C GLU A 21 7.51 -9.20 -11.37
N ARG A 22 8.54 -8.35 -11.37
CA ARG A 22 8.46 -6.93 -11.77
C ARG A 22 8.75 -6.66 -13.24
N ARG A 23 9.31 -7.63 -13.97
CA ARG A 23 9.79 -7.41 -15.35
C ARG A 23 8.79 -6.77 -16.30
N PRO A 24 7.52 -7.23 -16.41
CA PRO A 24 6.59 -6.65 -17.39
C PRO A 24 6.24 -5.20 -17.11
N PHE A 25 6.23 -4.81 -15.83
CA PHE A 25 5.79 -3.49 -15.41
C PHE A 25 6.94 -2.49 -15.31
N ARG A 26 8.09 -2.89 -14.77
CA ARG A 26 9.26 -2.00 -14.62
C ARG A 26 9.95 -1.62 -15.92
N GLN A 27 9.79 -2.39 -16.96
CA GLN A 27 10.29 -2.01 -18.29
C GLN A 27 9.63 -0.72 -18.84
N GLN A 28 8.52 -0.29 -18.25
CA GLN A 28 7.77 0.91 -18.66
C GLN A 28 7.98 2.11 -17.72
N ARG A 29 8.63 1.91 -16.55
CA ARG A 29 8.91 3.00 -15.62
C ARG A 29 10.21 3.71 -15.95
N ARG A 30 10.16 5.03 -15.87
CA ARG A 30 11.37 5.84 -15.90
C ARG A 30 12.10 5.72 -14.56
N PRO A 31 13.43 5.67 -14.53
CA PRO A 31 14.20 5.62 -13.28
C PRO A 31 13.87 6.78 -12.33
N GLU A 32 13.51 7.94 -12.88
CA GLU A 32 13.21 9.16 -12.12
C GLU A 32 11.88 9.06 -11.35
N GLU A 33 11.03 8.08 -11.66
CA GLU A 33 9.74 7.85 -10.97
C GLU A 33 9.90 7.03 -9.69
N ARG A 34 11.03 6.33 -9.53
CA ARG A 34 11.38 5.64 -8.30
C ARG A 34 12.43 6.43 -7.55
N VAL A 35 12.01 7.06 -6.48
CA VAL A 35 12.83 8.02 -5.72
C VAL A 35 13.03 7.56 -4.28
N ARG A 36 14.09 8.09 -3.64
CA ARG A 36 14.35 7.86 -2.22
C ARG A 36 14.06 9.13 -1.43
N ILE A 37 13.27 8.98 -0.37
CA ILE A 37 12.93 10.04 0.58
C ILE A 37 12.88 9.49 2.01
N LEU A 38 13.40 10.24 2.97
CA LEU A 38 13.37 9.88 4.40
C LEU A 38 13.89 8.45 4.67
N GLY A 39 14.88 8.02 3.88
CA GLY A 39 15.47 6.69 3.96
C GLY A 39 14.72 5.59 3.22
N GLU A 40 13.52 5.84 2.69
CA GLU A 40 12.67 4.85 2.04
C GLU A 40 12.53 5.08 0.54
N THR A 41 12.27 4.01 -0.19
CA THR A 41 12.06 4.05 -1.64
C THR A 41 10.57 4.12 -1.93
N VAL A 42 10.17 5.10 -2.74
CA VAL A 42 8.78 5.32 -3.16
C VAL A 42 8.67 5.44 -4.67
N ASP A 43 7.50 5.15 -5.18
CA ASP A 43 7.17 5.22 -6.59
C ASP A 43 6.22 6.42 -6.83
N LEU A 44 6.68 7.38 -7.66
CA LEU A 44 5.86 8.52 -8.07
C LEU A 44 4.92 8.08 -9.18
N MET A 45 3.76 7.56 -8.80
CA MET A 45 2.73 7.05 -9.72
C MET A 45 1.46 7.89 -9.66
N ARG A 46 0.75 7.92 -10.76
CA ARG A 46 -0.61 8.44 -10.82
C ARG A 46 -1.61 7.36 -10.42
N PRO A 47 -2.80 7.72 -9.92
CA PRO A 47 -3.86 6.76 -9.67
C PRO A 47 -4.17 5.84 -10.85
N GLU A 48 -4.19 6.39 -12.09
CA GLU A 48 -4.46 5.63 -13.31
C GLU A 48 -3.36 4.60 -13.61
N GLU A 49 -2.10 4.93 -13.31
CA GLU A 49 -0.96 4.02 -13.50
C GLU A 49 -0.99 2.87 -12.50
N VAL A 50 -1.43 3.15 -11.26
CA VAL A 50 -1.67 2.12 -10.26
C VAL A 50 -2.78 1.18 -10.71
N LEU A 51 -3.90 1.70 -11.20
CA LEU A 51 -5.00 0.89 -11.70
C LEU A 51 -4.60 0.04 -12.92
N LEU A 52 -3.81 0.59 -13.84
CA LEU A 52 -3.25 -0.17 -14.96
C LEU A 52 -2.32 -1.29 -14.48
N HIS A 53 -1.54 -1.06 -13.42
CA HIS A 53 -0.73 -2.11 -12.80
C HIS A 53 -1.60 -3.21 -12.21
N VAL A 54 -2.66 -2.85 -11.48
CA VAL A 54 -3.64 -3.81 -10.92
C VAL A 54 -4.24 -4.65 -12.05
N GLU A 55 -4.76 -4.03 -13.12
CA GLU A 55 -5.38 -4.71 -14.26
C GLU A 55 -4.42 -5.74 -14.87
N ARG A 56 -3.20 -5.34 -15.20
CA ARG A 56 -2.18 -6.23 -15.78
C ARG A 56 -1.81 -7.40 -14.88
N CYS A 57 -1.69 -7.17 -13.56
CA CYS A 57 -1.38 -8.24 -12.63
C CYS A 57 -2.54 -9.24 -12.50
N VAL A 58 -3.79 -8.73 -12.49
CA VAL A 58 -4.98 -9.59 -12.47
C VAL A 58 -5.09 -10.41 -13.75
N GLU A 59 -4.92 -9.80 -14.92
CA GLU A 59 -4.93 -10.50 -16.22
C GLU A 59 -3.86 -11.57 -16.31
N ALA A 60 -2.67 -11.28 -15.80
CA ALA A 60 -1.54 -12.22 -15.80
C ALA A 60 -1.63 -13.28 -14.67
N GLY A 61 -2.63 -13.22 -13.78
CA GLY A 61 -2.72 -14.09 -12.59
C GLY A 61 -1.50 -13.97 -11.66
N GLN A 62 -0.88 -12.79 -11.61
CA GLN A 62 0.32 -12.53 -10.84
C GLN A 62 0.00 -11.91 -9.49
N ARG A 63 0.78 -12.32 -8.46
CA ARG A 63 0.78 -11.62 -7.18
C ARG A 63 1.49 -10.29 -7.33
N SER A 64 0.89 -9.24 -6.76
CA SER A 64 1.55 -7.96 -6.57
C SER A 64 1.16 -7.34 -5.24
N ILE A 65 2.11 -6.69 -4.59
CA ILE A 65 1.87 -5.92 -3.36
C ILE A 65 2.05 -4.45 -3.70
N ILE A 66 1.00 -3.66 -3.50
CA ILE A 66 1.01 -2.22 -3.66
C ILE A 66 0.91 -1.61 -2.27
N ALA A 67 2.06 -1.29 -1.67
CA ALA A 67 2.14 -0.63 -0.37
C ALA A 67 2.07 0.89 -0.53
N ASN A 68 1.87 1.60 0.57
CA ASN A 68 1.90 3.07 0.57
C ASN A 68 2.69 3.63 1.74
N HIS A 69 3.32 4.79 1.52
CA HIS A 69 3.93 5.57 2.59
C HIS A 69 3.15 6.86 2.84
N ASN A 70 2.94 7.12 4.12
CA ASN A 70 2.52 8.39 4.66
C ASN A 70 3.41 8.75 5.87
N LEU A 71 3.20 9.89 6.52
CA LEU A 71 4.03 10.30 7.66
C LEU A 71 3.99 9.27 8.80
N HIS A 72 2.83 8.65 9.04
CA HIS A 72 2.67 7.65 10.09
C HIS A 72 3.42 6.34 9.81
N SER A 73 3.37 5.83 8.58
CA SER A 73 4.13 4.64 8.20
C SER A 73 5.65 4.86 8.33
N LEU A 74 6.14 6.04 7.93
CA LEU A 74 7.56 6.41 8.07
C LEU A 74 7.98 6.55 9.54
N TYR A 75 7.08 7.01 10.41
CA TYR A 75 7.31 7.03 11.85
C TYR A 75 7.34 5.65 12.47
N LEU A 76 6.41 4.76 12.08
CA LEU A 76 6.28 3.40 12.61
C LEU A 76 7.41 2.47 12.15
N LEU A 77 7.85 2.61 10.90
CA LEU A 77 8.76 1.65 10.25
C LEU A 77 10.03 1.35 11.04
N PRO A 78 10.79 2.33 11.58
CA PRO A 78 11.95 2.05 12.42
C PRO A 78 11.60 1.58 13.85
N ARG A 79 10.34 1.67 14.25
CA ARG A 79 9.85 1.37 15.61
C ARG A 79 9.09 0.06 15.70
N THR A 80 8.72 -0.51 14.56
CA THR A 80 7.90 -1.73 14.50
C THR A 80 8.69 -2.85 13.83
N PRO A 81 9.28 -3.77 14.60
CA PRO A 81 9.96 -4.93 14.04
C PRO A 81 9.04 -5.70 13.08
N GLY A 82 9.59 -6.13 11.95
CA GLY A 82 8.84 -6.89 10.94
C GLY A 82 8.06 -6.05 9.92
N MET A 83 7.68 -4.81 10.21
CA MET A 83 6.91 -3.98 9.27
C MET A 83 7.67 -3.72 7.95
N ARG A 84 8.99 -3.60 8.00
CA ARG A 84 9.86 -3.45 6.82
C ARG A 84 9.68 -4.56 5.80
N ARG A 85 9.39 -5.79 6.25
CA ARG A 85 9.20 -6.96 5.37
C ARG A 85 8.13 -6.72 4.31
N LEU A 86 7.04 -6.01 4.63
CA LEU A 86 6.03 -5.68 3.64
C LEU A 86 6.60 -4.79 2.53
N TYR A 87 7.30 -3.71 2.91
CA TYR A 87 7.89 -2.78 1.94
C TYR A 87 9.00 -3.43 1.12
N ASP A 88 9.72 -4.36 1.74
CA ASP A 88 10.70 -5.19 1.03
C ASP A 88 10.06 -6.12 0.01
N LEU A 89 8.86 -6.62 0.26
CA LEU A 89 8.08 -7.46 -0.65
C LEU A 89 7.28 -6.65 -1.68
N ALA A 90 7.05 -5.36 -1.44
CA ALA A 90 6.19 -4.54 -2.27
C ALA A 90 6.77 -4.32 -3.68
N ASP A 91 5.93 -4.48 -4.69
CA ASP A 91 6.25 -4.15 -6.08
C ASP A 91 6.15 -2.67 -6.34
N VAL A 92 5.18 -2.04 -5.70
CA VAL A 92 4.88 -0.62 -5.78
C VAL A 92 4.77 -0.07 -4.37
N VAL A 93 5.36 1.10 -4.14
CA VAL A 93 5.21 1.85 -2.89
C VAL A 93 4.73 3.25 -3.22
N GLU A 94 3.43 3.48 -3.06
CA GLU A 94 2.77 4.75 -3.35
C GLU A 94 3.03 5.81 -2.27
N LEU A 95 2.76 7.07 -2.60
CA LEU A 95 2.70 8.17 -1.64
C LEU A 95 1.26 8.54 -1.31
N ASP A 96 0.82 8.21 -0.09
CA ASP A 96 -0.48 8.62 0.48
C ASP A 96 -0.29 9.79 1.45
N SER A 97 0.33 10.89 0.98
CA SER A 97 0.54 12.06 1.86
C SER A 97 0.88 13.31 1.07
N THR A 98 0.01 14.33 1.16
CA THR A 98 0.28 15.65 0.55
C THR A 98 1.56 16.31 1.10
N PRO A 99 1.86 16.30 2.43
CA PRO A 99 3.14 16.77 2.93
C PRO A 99 4.36 16.10 2.30
N LEU A 100 4.31 14.78 2.06
CA LEU A 100 5.41 14.07 1.40
C LEU A 100 5.58 14.49 -0.07
N ILE A 101 4.48 14.75 -0.78
CA ILE A 101 4.54 15.32 -2.14
C ILE A 101 5.20 16.71 -2.14
N HIS A 102 4.89 17.56 -1.18
CA HIS A 102 5.57 18.84 -1.05
C HIS A 102 7.05 18.68 -0.72
N PHE A 103 7.37 17.75 0.17
CA PHE A 103 8.77 17.46 0.53
C PHE A 103 9.58 16.95 -0.68
N THR A 104 9.03 16.00 -1.45
CA THR A 104 9.71 15.53 -2.69
C THR A 104 9.97 16.67 -3.69
N ARG A 105 9.04 17.63 -3.80
CA ARG A 105 9.23 18.81 -4.65
C ARG A 105 10.33 19.74 -4.11
N LEU A 106 10.40 19.94 -2.80
CA LEU A 106 11.46 20.70 -2.14
C LEU A 106 12.85 20.11 -2.45
N LEU A 107 12.95 18.77 -2.47
CA LEU A 107 14.17 18.06 -2.85
C LEU A 107 14.54 18.19 -4.34
N GLY A 108 13.69 18.80 -5.16
CA GLY A 108 13.89 18.92 -6.61
C GLY A 108 13.51 17.67 -7.39
N LEU A 109 12.78 16.75 -6.80
CA LEU A 109 12.30 15.54 -7.48
C LEU A 109 11.10 15.86 -8.38
N HIS A 110 10.90 15.05 -9.43
CA HIS A 110 9.85 15.27 -10.45
C HIS A 110 8.42 14.91 -9.96
N SER A 111 8.13 15.15 -8.67
CA SER A 111 6.81 14.90 -8.13
C SER A 111 5.81 16.01 -8.50
N ARG A 112 4.54 15.64 -8.54
CA ARG A 112 3.40 16.53 -8.82
C ARG A 112 2.25 16.19 -7.85
N PRO A 113 1.29 17.09 -7.60
CA PRO A 113 0.15 16.82 -6.72
C PRO A 113 -0.64 15.55 -7.08
N PHE A 114 -0.68 15.18 -8.35
CA PHE A 114 -1.37 13.98 -8.83
C PHE A 114 -0.60 12.66 -8.54
N HIS A 115 0.63 12.71 -8.01
CA HIS A 115 1.33 11.52 -7.49
C HIS A 115 0.92 11.15 -6.06
N ARG A 116 -0.03 11.90 -5.47
CA ARG A 116 -0.68 11.43 -4.27
C ARG A 116 -1.68 10.34 -4.66
N CYS A 117 -1.46 9.13 -4.17
CA CYS A 117 -2.34 7.99 -4.40
C CYS A 117 -2.99 7.58 -3.09
N THR A 118 -4.30 7.79 -2.97
CA THR A 118 -5.11 7.30 -1.86
C THR A 118 -6.26 6.48 -2.40
N TYR A 119 -6.83 5.60 -1.60
CA TYR A 119 -8.02 4.85 -1.99
C TYR A 119 -9.12 5.77 -2.55
N LEU A 120 -9.35 6.92 -1.91
CA LEU A 120 -10.37 7.87 -2.33
C LEU A 120 -10.08 8.54 -3.68
N ASP A 121 -8.82 8.57 -4.13
CA ASP A 121 -8.43 9.18 -5.40
C ASP A 121 -8.76 8.28 -6.60
N TRP A 122 -8.70 6.96 -6.43
CA TRP A 122 -8.88 5.99 -7.52
C TRP A 122 -10.08 5.04 -7.36
N ARG A 123 -10.80 5.05 -6.23
CA ARG A 123 -11.85 4.08 -5.91
C ARG A 123 -12.95 3.96 -6.96
N ASP A 124 -13.46 5.08 -7.48
CA ASP A 124 -14.59 5.06 -8.43
C ASP A 124 -14.17 4.41 -9.75
N GLN A 125 -12.94 4.67 -10.22
CA GLN A 125 -12.37 4.02 -11.40
C GLN A 125 -12.10 2.53 -11.13
N PHE A 126 -11.55 2.19 -9.97
CA PHE A 126 -11.31 0.80 -9.57
C PHE A 126 -12.59 -0.02 -9.57
N TRP A 127 -13.64 0.46 -8.91
CA TRP A 127 -14.89 -0.28 -8.84
C TRP A 127 -15.61 -0.38 -10.19
N SER A 128 -15.54 0.65 -11.02
CA SER A 128 -16.04 0.60 -12.40
C SER A 128 -15.29 -0.44 -13.23
N MET A 129 -13.99 -0.52 -13.07
CA MET A 129 -13.14 -1.52 -13.75
C MET A 129 -13.42 -2.93 -13.22
N ALA A 130 -13.48 -3.11 -11.90
CA ALA A 130 -13.81 -4.39 -11.27
C ALA A 130 -15.18 -4.92 -11.74
N ASN A 131 -16.19 -4.02 -11.85
CA ASN A 131 -17.52 -4.33 -12.36
C ASN A 131 -17.48 -4.78 -13.82
N ARG A 132 -16.76 -4.06 -14.67
CA ARG A 132 -16.65 -4.36 -16.10
C ARG A 132 -15.93 -5.66 -16.38
N LEU A 133 -14.87 -5.96 -15.58
CA LEU A 133 -13.97 -7.09 -15.80
C LEU A 133 -14.35 -8.33 -14.96
N GLY A 134 -15.43 -8.25 -14.17
CA GLY A 134 -15.91 -9.37 -13.36
C GLY A 134 -14.97 -9.78 -12.22
N TRP A 135 -14.23 -8.82 -11.65
CA TRP A 135 -13.25 -9.13 -10.62
C TRP A 135 -13.87 -9.61 -9.31
N ARG A 136 -13.12 -10.45 -8.63
CA ARG A 136 -13.40 -10.93 -7.28
C ARG A 136 -12.56 -10.09 -6.31
N VAL A 137 -13.21 -9.25 -5.54
CA VAL A 137 -12.56 -8.33 -4.59
C VAL A 137 -12.92 -8.74 -3.17
N LEU A 138 -11.91 -9.04 -2.37
CA LEU A 138 -12.07 -9.38 -0.96
C LEU A 138 -11.46 -8.27 -0.11
N TYR A 139 -12.18 -7.86 0.93
CA TYR A 139 -11.67 -6.98 1.97
C TYR A 139 -11.60 -7.72 3.30
N VAL A 140 -10.45 -7.61 3.96
CA VAL A 140 -10.24 -8.09 5.34
C VAL A 140 -9.90 -6.88 6.20
N GLY A 141 -10.86 -6.41 6.98
CA GLY A 141 -10.67 -5.19 7.77
C GLY A 141 -11.97 -4.64 8.35
N GLY A 142 -11.88 -3.48 9.01
CA GLY A 142 -13.02 -2.85 9.66
C GLY A 142 -13.55 -3.63 10.86
N ALA A 143 -14.50 -3.02 11.58
CA ALA A 143 -15.19 -3.66 12.69
C ALA A 143 -16.19 -4.72 12.21
N ASP A 144 -16.70 -5.52 13.14
CA ASP A 144 -17.70 -6.55 12.87
C ASP A 144 -18.93 -5.92 12.19
N GLY A 145 -19.38 -6.55 11.10
CA GLY A 145 -20.49 -6.08 10.29
C GLY A 145 -20.16 -4.94 9.31
N VAL A 146 -19.16 -4.09 9.57
CA VAL A 146 -18.80 -2.95 8.70
C VAL A 146 -18.33 -3.42 7.33
N ALA A 147 -17.43 -4.38 7.29
CA ALA A 147 -16.92 -4.94 6.04
C ALA A 147 -18.02 -5.59 5.19
N ALA A 148 -18.94 -6.31 5.84
CA ALA A 148 -20.07 -6.94 5.16
C ALA A 148 -21.05 -5.90 4.59
N MET A 149 -21.41 -4.90 5.37
CA MET A 149 -22.28 -3.79 4.94
C MET A 149 -21.67 -3.01 3.77
N ALA A 150 -20.37 -2.73 3.81
CA ALA A 150 -19.68 -2.09 2.69
C ALA A 150 -19.71 -2.96 1.43
N ALA A 151 -19.45 -4.27 1.57
CA ALA A 151 -19.50 -5.21 0.46
C ALA A 151 -20.90 -5.31 -0.16
N GLU A 152 -21.95 -5.31 0.66
CA GLU A 152 -23.35 -5.29 0.19
C GLU A 152 -23.66 -4.03 -0.63
N ARG A 153 -23.31 -2.83 -0.12
CA ARG A 153 -23.54 -1.57 -0.83
C ARG A 153 -22.77 -1.49 -2.15
N LEU A 154 -21.50 -1.95 -2.13
CA LEU A 154 -20.68 -1.99 -3.33
C LEU A 154 -21.21 -3.00 -4.35
N SER A 155 -21.68 -4.18 -3.91
CA SER A 155 -22.28 -5.19 -4.80
C SER A 155 -23.57 -4.69 -5.44
N ALA A 156 -24.40 -3.94 -4.71
CA ALA A 156 -25.59 -3.31 -5.25
C ALA A 156 -25.24 -2.25 -6.34
N ARG A 157 -24.14 -1.52 -6.15
CA ARG A 157 -23.69 -0.49 -7.08
C ARG A 157 -22.91 -1.05 -8.27
N TYR A 158 -22.19 -2.17 -8.06
CA TYR A 158 -21.28 -2.78 -9.03
C TYR A 158 -21.56 -4.29 -9.17
N PRO A 159 -22.72 -4.67 -9.74
CA PRO A 159 -23.20 -6.06 -9.75
C PRO A 159 -22.34 -7.01 -10.58
N GLY A 160 -21.52 -6.52 -11.49
CA GLY A 160 -20.58 -7.34 -12.27
C GLY A 160 -19.35 -7.79 -11.47
N ALA A 161 -19.05 -7.17 -10.33
CA ALA A 161 -17.96 -7.57 -9.47
C ALA A 161 -18.44 -8.50 -8.34
N ALA A 162 -17.67 -9.54 -8.00
CA ALA A 162 -17.92 -10.35 -6.82
C ALA A 162 -17.19 -9.73 -5.62
N ILE A 163 -17.93 -9.20 -4.65
CA ILE A 163 -17.37 -8.46 -3.54
C ILE A 163 -17.72 -9.14 -2.21
N LYS A 164 -16.71 -9.35 -1.35
CA LYS A 164 -16.88 -9.92 -0.01
C LYS A 164 -16.09 -9.13 1.02
N GLY A 165 -16.66 -8.91 2.20
CA GLY A 165 -16.02 -8.30 3.34
C GLY A 165 -15.91 -9.27 4.51
N LEU A 166 -14.74 -9.29 5.15
CA LEU A 166 -14.48 -10.03 6.38
C LEU A 166 -14.00 -9.06 7.45
N SER A 167 -14.43 -9.29 8.71
CA SER A 167 -13.96 -8.47 9.85
C SER A 167 -12.45 -8.51 9.98
N GLY A 168 -11.85 -7.37 10.33
CA GLY A 168 -10.45 -7.25 10.70
C GLY A 168 -10.15 -7.54 12.17
N TYR A 169 -11.18 -7.81 12.99
CA TYR A 169 -11.05 -8.06 14.42
C TYR A 169 -11.01 -9.58 14.71
N PHE A 170 -9.87 -10.17 14.48
CA PHE A 170 -9.55 -11.56 14.78
C PHE A 170 -8.15 -11.66 15.38
N ASP A 171 -7.82 -12.77 15.99
CA ASP A 171 -6.42 -13.03 16.39
C ASP A 171 -5.59 -13.27 15.13
N ALA A 172 -4.74 -12.29 14.80
CA ALA A 172 -3.89 -12.28 13.61
C ALA A 172 -2.57 -13.03 13.81
N THR A 173 -2.34 -13.60 15.00
CA THR A 173 -1.14 -14.39 15.30
C THR A 173 -1.06 -15.58 14.37
N GLN A 174 0.12 -15.80 13.79
CA GLN A 174 0.36 -16.92 12.89
C GLN A 174 0.02 -18.25 13.58
N GLY A 175 -0.79 -19.09 12.91
CA GLY A 175 -1.24 -20.38 13.46
C GLY A 175 -2.44 -20.31 14.42
N SER A 176 -2.92 -19.12 14.79
CA SER A 176 -4.15 -19.00 15.58
C SER A 176 -5.37 -19.48 14.79
N LEU A 177 -6.44 -19.87 15.51
CA LEU A 177 -7.71 -20.26 14.89
C LEU A 177 -8.30 -19.13 14.05
N GLY A 178 -8.25 -17.90 14.56
CA GLY A 178 -8.74 -16.71 13.86
C GLY A 178 -8.00 -16.47 12.54
N ASN A 179 -6.65 -16.47 12.57
CA ASN A 179 -5.84 -16.30 11.37
C ASN A 179 -6.07 -17.44 10.36
N THR A 180 -6.13 -18.69 10.84
CA THR A 180 -6.35 -19.85 9.98
C THR A 180 -7.72 -19.77 9.29
N ALA A 181 -8.77 -19.37 10.00
CA ALA A 181 -10.11 -19.20 9.44
C ALA A 181 -10.16 -18.11 8.36
N ILE A 182 -9.52 -16.96 8.61
CA ILE A 182 -9.45 -15.88 7.61
C ILE A 182 -8.67 -16.33 6.38
N LEU A 183 -7.51 -16.98 6.52
CA LEU A 183 -6.74 -17.50 5.39
C LEU A 183 -7.51 -18.56 4.59
N ALA A 184 -8.31 -19.41 5.25
CA ALA A 184 -9.19 -20.38 4.59
C ALA A 184 -10.26 -19.65 3.77
N ALA A 185 -10.95 -18.66 4.34
CA ALA A 185 -11.95 -17.86 3.64
C ALA A 185 -11.37 -17.06 2.46
N VAL A 186 -10.15 -16.53 2.58
CA VAL A 186 -9.43 -15.87 1.47
C VAL A 186 -9.16 -16.86 0.34
N ARG A 187 -8.66 -18.06 0.66
CA ARG A 187 -8.38 -19.11 -0.32
C ARG A 187 -9.63 -19.65 -1.01
N GLU A 188 -10.71 -19.83 -0.27
CA GLU A 188 -12.00 -20.26 -0.81
C GLU A 188 -12.58 -19.22 -1.78
N PHE A 189 -12.53 -17.95 -1.39
CA PHE A 189 -13.05 -16.85 -2.22
C PHE A 189 -12.21 -16.63 -3.49
N LYS A 190 -10.91 -16.96 -3.51
CA LYS A 190 -9.99 -16.80 -4.65
C LYS A 190 -10.03 -15.37 -5.23
N PRO A 191 -9.69 -14.33 -4.46
CA PRO A 191 -9.77 -12.96 -4.92
C PRO A 191 -8.75 -12.66 -6.04
N ASN A 192 -9.14 -11.81 -6.99
CA ASN A 192 -8.20 -11.13 -7.89
C ASN A 192 -7.49 -9.99 -7.16
N VAL A 193 -8.24 -9.27 -6.30
CA VAL A 193 -7.74 -8.17 -5.48
C VAL A 193 -8.10 -8.41 -4.02
N LEU A 194 -7.11 -8.31 -3.14
CA LEU A 194 -7.25 -8.41 -1.69
C LEU A 194 -6.92 -7.06 -1.05
N PHE A 195 -7.93 -6.40 -0.53
CA PHE A 195 -7.76 -5.24 0.32
C PHE A 195 -7.61 -5.65 1.79
N VAL A 196 -6.60 -5.10 2.47
CA VAL A 196 -6.37 -5.34 3.89
C VAL A 196 -6.50 -4.01 4.65
N GLY A 197 -7.48 -3.93 5.54
CA GLY A 197 -7.86 -2.70 6.22
C GLY A 197 -7.94 -2.85 7.73
N MET A 198 -6.88 -3.37 8.35
CA MET A 198 -6.80 -3.55 9.80
C MET A 198 -6.10 -2.39 10.52
N GLY A 199 -5.66 -1.38 9.75
CA GLY A 199 -4.85 -0.26 10.24
C GLY A 199 -3.37 -0.61 10.42
N MET A 200 -2.52 0.43 10.35
CA MET A 200 -1.07 0.31 10.57
C MET A 200 -0.77 0.14 12.06
N PRO A 201 0.22 -0.67 12.44
CA PRO A 201 1.08 -1.51 11.59
C PRO A 201 0.51 -2.92 11.37
N ARG A 202 -0.68 -3.23 11.88
CA ARG A 202 -1.23 -4.58 11.93
C ARG A 202 -1.46 -5.19 10.54
N GLN A 203 -1.95 -4.41 9.60
CA GLN A 203 -2.18 -4.86 8.23
C GLN A 203 -0.87 -5.19 7.51
N GLU A 204 0.18 -4.39 7.72
CA GLU A 204 1.50 -4.61 7.13
C GLU A 204 2.15 -5.89 7.66
N LEU A 205 2.09 -6.08 8.98
CA LEU A 205 2.61 -7.28 9.63
C LEU A 205 1.85 -8.52 9.16
N TRP A 206 0.50 -8.45 9.15
CA TRP A 206 -0.33 -9.60 8.75
C TRP A 206 -0.09 -10.03 7.30
N ILE A 207 0.01 -9.08 6.37
CA ILE A 207 0.33 -9.40 4.97
C ILE A 207 1.72 -10.06 4.88
N ALA A 208 2.74 -9.46 5.51
CA ALA A 208 4.11 -9.97 5.47
C ALA A 208 4.23 -11.37 6.09
N ASP A 209 3.53 -11.61 7.21
CA ASP A 209 3.56 -12.90 7.93
C ASP A 209 2.84 -14.01 7.16
N ASN A 210 1.81 -13.68 6.40
CA ASN A 210 0.97 -14.67 5.72
C ASN A 210 1.17 -14.72 4.20
N ILE A 211 2.16 -14.03 3.65
CA ILE A 211 2.33 -13.86 2.19
C ILE A 211 2.39 -15.19 1.43
N GLU A 212 3.03 -16.21 1.99
CA GLU A 212 3.14 -17.53 1.36
C GLU A 212 1.81 -18.31 1.39
N ALA A 213 0.95 -18.02 2.36
CA ALA A 213 -0.37 -18.64 2.49
C ALA A 213 -1.47 -17.92 1.69
N LEU A 214 -1.23 -16.66 1.32
CA LEU A 214 -2.16 -15.85 0.53
C LEU A 214 -2.14 -16.28 -0.95
N PRO A 215 -3.29 -16.22 -1.65
CA PRO A 215 -3.37 -16.56 -3.07
C PRO A 215 -2.59 -15.55 -3.93
N ARG A 216 -2.45 -15.89 -5.23
CA ARG A 216 -1.93 -14.96 -6.22
C ARG A 216 -3.00 -13.90 -6.51
N ALA A 217 -2.91 -12.79 -5.82
CA ALA A 217 -3.80 -11.64 -5.92
C ALA A 217 -3.00 -10.35 -5.87
N VAL A 218 -3.60 -9.25 -6.31
CA VAL A 218 -3.07 -7.92 -6.03
C VAL A 218 -3.49 -7.54 -4.62
N ILE A 219 -2.52 -7.28 -3.75
CA ILE A 219 -2.73 -7.03 -2.31
C ILE A 219 -2.42 -5.57 -2.01
N LEU A 220 -3.41 -4.88 -1.40
CA LEU A 220 -3.28 -3.47 -1.03
C LEU A 220 -3.67 -3.28 0.45
N PRO A 221 -2.75 -2.78 1.29
CA PRO A 221 -3.11 -2.25 2.60
C PRO A 221 -3.82 -0.90 2.43
N VAL A 222 -5.11 -0.84 2.78
CA VAL A 222 -5.98 0.31 2.49
C VAL A 222 -6.58 0.97 3.74
N GLY A 223 -6.26 0.45 4.94
CA GLY A 223 -6.79 0.99 6.19
C GLY A 223 -8.32 1.04 6.20
N ALA A 224 -8.88 2.17 6.58
CA ALA A 224 -10.32 2.38 6.75
C ALA A 224 -11.10 2.57 5.43
N ALA A 225 -10.66 1.97 4.32
CA ALA A 225 -11.30 2.16 3.01
C ALA A 225 -12.79 1.77 3.02
N PHE A 226 -13.11 0.63 3.61
CA PHE A 226 -14.49 0.13 3.67
C PHE A 226 -15.36 0.84 4.71
N ASP A 227 -14.77 1.53 5.67
CA ASP A 227 -15.51 2.41 6.59
C ASP A 227 -16.17 3.57 5.82
N TYR A 228 -15.51 4.06 4.75
CA TYR A 228 -16.12 5.04 3.84
C TYR A 228 -17.25 4.43 3.01
N GLU A 229 -17.07 3.23 2.49
CA GLU A 229 -18.09 2.55 1.67
C GLU A 229 -19.31 2.12 2.51
N ALA A 230 -19.07 1.71 3.76
CA ALA A 230 -20.13 1.43 4.73
C ALA A 230 -20.83 2.71 5.22
N GLY A 231 -20.24 3.90 4.98
CA GLY A 231 -20.78 5.17 5.46
C GLY A 231 -20.63 5.41 6.97
N VAL A 232 -19.84 4.58 7.67
CA VAL A 232 -19.56 4.76 9.10
C VAL A 232 -18.51 5.85 9.32
N GLN A 233 -17.67 6.11 8.33
CA GLN A 233 -16.74 7.23 8.32
C GLN A 233 -17.04 8.17 7.15
N LYS A 234 -17.09 9.48 7.43
CA LYS A 234 -17.23 10.50 6.39
C LYS A 234 -15.86 10.86 5.82
N ALA A 235 -15.77 10.89 4.50
CA ALA A 235 -14.58 11.41 3.83
C ALA A 235 -14.54 12.95 3.97
N ALA A 236 -13.34 13.50 4.13
CA ALA A 236 -13.16 14.94 4.07
C ALA A 236 -13.58 15.47 2.69
N PRO A 237 -14.11 16.70 2.60
CA PRO A 237 -14.38 17.35 1.33
C PRO A 237 -13.14 17.32 0.42
N ARG A 238 -13.30 17.02 -0.85
CA ARG A 238 -12.18 16.81 -1.80
C ARG A 238 -11.25 18.03 -1.92
N TRP A 239 -11.76 19.24 -1.73
CA TRP A 239 -10.94 20.45 -1.72
C TRP A 239 -9.93 20.48 -0.57
N MET A 240 -10.28 19.92 0.61
CA MET A 240 -9.35 19.83 1.75
C MET A 240 -8.15 18.91 1.43
N GLY A 241 -8.40 17.81 0.70
CA GLY A 241 -7.33 16.94 0.22
C GLY A 241 -6.38 17.66 -0.75
N ARG A 242 -6.95 18.49 -1.68
CA ARG A 242 -6.14 19.28 -2.63
C ARG A 242 -5.28 20.32 -1.93
N LEU A 243 -5.77 20.93 -0.85
CA LEU A 243 -5.03 21.89 -0.04
C LEU A 243 -4.09 21.23 1.00
N GLY A 244 -4.15 19.90 1.16
CA GLY A 244 -3.35 19.19 2.15
C GLY A 244 -3.81 19.33 3.59
N VAL A 245 -5.03 19.82 3.82
CA VAL A 245 -5.62 20.06 5.17
C VAL A 245 -6.65 18.98 5.57
N GLU A 246 -6.74 17.86 4.84
CA GLU A 246 -7.60 16.73 5.17
C GLU A 246 -7.35 16.18 6.58
N TRP A 247 -6.10 16.24 7.04
CA TRP A 247 -5.71 15.80 8.37
C TRP A 247 -6.41 16.57 9.50
N LEU A 248 -6.72 17.86 9.30
CA LEU A 248 -7.49 18.64 10.26
C LEU A 248 -8.91 18.10 10.42
N PHE A 249 -9.58 17.80 9.30
CA PHE A 249 -10.91 17.20 9.34
C PHE A 249 -10.92 15.89 10.11
N ARG A 250 -9.94 15.03 9.85
CA ARG A 250 -9.78 13.74 10.56
C ARG A 250 -9.44 13.94 12.03
N LEU A 251 -8.57 14.91 12.35
CA LEU A 251 -8.20 15.22 13.73
C LEU A 251 -9.42 15.66 14.55
N PHE A 252 -10.29 16.50 14.00
CA PHE A 252 -11.52 16.90 14.68
C PHE A 252 -12.54 15.76 14.80
N ALA A 253 -12.55 14.82 13.85
CA ALA A 253 -13.44 13.66 13.91
C ALA A 253 -13.00 12.63 14.99
N ASP A 254 -11.69 12.46 15.21
CA ASP A 254 -11.14 11.51 16.20
C ASP A 254 -9.85 12.07 16.83
N PRO A 255 -9.97 13.08 17.72
CA PRO A 255 -8.81 13.77 18.28
C PRO A 255 -7.96 12.87 19.17
N LYS A 256 -8.57 11.97 19.94
CA LYS A 256 -7.83 11.11 20.88
C LYS A 256 -6.84 10.18 20.15
N ARG A 257 -7.27 9.58 19.06
CA ARG A 257 -6.47 8.65 18.27
C ARG A 257 -5.49 9.36 17.35
N LEU A 258 -5.86 10.53 16.81
CA LEU A 258 -5.11 11.15 15.72
C LEU A 258 -4.20 12.30 16.16
N PHE A 259 -4.31 12.78 17.42
CA PHE A 259 -3.45 13.85 17.92
C PHE A 259 -1.96 13.49 17.84
N SER A 260 -1.57 12.34 18.40
CA SER A 260 -0.17 11.89 18.33
C SER A 260 0.30 11.81 16.88
N ARG A 261 -0.50 11.18 16.02
CA ARG A 261 -0.19 10.94 14.60
C ARG A 261 0.07 12.24 13.81
N TYR A 262 -0.67 13.29 14.07
CA TYR A 262 -0.56 14.53 13.30
C TYR A 262 0.25 15.63 13.99
N CYS A 263 0.28 15.64 15.32
CA CYS A 263 0.93 16.71 16.07
C CYS A 263 2.28 16.31 16.69
N VAL A 264 2.54 15.01 16.89
CA VAL A 264 3.76 14.55 17.56
C VAL A 264 4.69 13.78 16.59
N GLU A 265 4.15 12.81 15.89
CA GLU A 265 4.95 11.91 15.04
C GLU A 265 5.76 12.63 13.94
N PRO A 266 5.25 13.69 13.26
CA PRO A 266 6.00 14.37 12.22
C PRO A 266 7.33 14.97 12.68
N TRP A 267 7.45 15.35 13.96
CA TRP A 267 8.68 15.90 14.52
C TRP A 267 9.86 14.92 14.48
N PHE A 268 9.59 13.63 14.59
CA PHE A 268 10.61 12.58 14.50
C PHE A 268 11.18 12.39 13.08
N LEU A 269 10.52 12.94 12.07
CA LEU A 269 10.98 12.89 10.67
C LEU A 269 11.89 14.06 10.29
N ILE A 270 12.04 15.07 11.16
CA ILE A 270 12.87 16.26 10.87
C ILE A 270 14.34 15.89 10.66
N GLY A 271 14.89 14.99 11.48
CA GLY A 271 16.29 14.55 11.34
C GLY A 271 16.57 13.92 9.95
N PRO A 272 15.82 12.86 9.57
CA PRO A 272 15.91 12.28 8.22
C PRO A 272 15.67 13.30 7.11
N ALA A 273 14.68 14.20 7.26
CA ALA A 273 14.38 15.24 6.27
C ALA A 273 15.55 16.21 6.06
N PHE A 274 16.22 16.60 7.14
CA PHE A 274 17.42 17.45 7.05
C PHE A 274 18.55 16.75 6.29
N GLY A 275 18.72 15.44 6.51
CA GLY A 275 19.66 14.60 5.76
C GLY A 275 19.41 14.65 4.25
N ASP A 276 18.17 14.43 3.84
CA ASP A 276 17.78 14.46 2.43
C ASP A 276 17.95 15.85 1.79
N VAL A 277 17.58 16.92 2.51
CA VAL A 277 17.79 18.30 2.02
C VAL A 277 19.27 18.61 1.82
N ARG A 278 20.12 18.20 2.76
CA ARG A 278 21.58 18.36 2.64
C ARG A 278 22.14 17.61 1.45
N GLU A 279 21.67 16.39 1.21
CA GLU A 279 22.09 15.59 0.05
C GLU A 279 21.62 16.23 -1.27
N ALA A 280 20.36 16.68 -1.33
CA ALA A 280 19.82 17.38 -2.51
C ALA A 280 20.60 18.66 -2.85
N MET A 281 21.00 19.43 -1.82
CA MET A 281 21.84 20.62 -2.02
C MET A 281 23.23 20.28 -2.56
N ARG A 282 23.82 19.16 -2.14
CA ARG A 282 25.14 18.69 -2.64
C ARG A 282 25.08 18.25 -4.10
N ARG A 283 23.96 17.66 -4.55
CA ARG A 283 23.77 17.23 -5.96
C ARG A 283 23.56 18.39 -6.93
N LYS A 284 23.20 19.56 -6.44
CA LYS A 284 23.01 20.79 -7.24
C LYS A 284 24.26 21.61 -7.41
N ARG A 285 25.34 21.31 -6.69
CA ARG A 285 26.69 21.90 -6.82
C ARG A 285 27.55 21.04 -7.73
#